data_83816da7b634376238bcab7c2ee4e8c8
#
_entry.id   83816da7b634376238bcab7c2ee4e8c8
#
_cell.length_a   1.000
_cell.length_b   1.000
_cell.length_c   1.000
_cell.angle_alpha   90.00
_cell.angle_beta   90.00
_cell.angle_gamma   90.00
#
_symmetry.space_group_name_H-M   'P 1'
#
loop_
_entity.id
_entity.type
_entity.pdbx_description
1 polymer ?
#
loop_
_entity_poly.entity_id
_entity_poly.type
_entity_poly.pdbx_seq_one_letter_code
_entity_poly.pdbx_strand_id
1 'polypeptide(L)'
;MKLITHYTFSIGLIVLLASIALYPGLRVLDDLETVIWLGYFVNLFVDRVGHRKQITKYGQIPVRTPLTHSVTTAPIWGFLLGFLSGVGVYVGNIYIQNMFSTVAGVDISTLIGFGVWAGVMGIIVAYSHLFADSFTMAGIFVRGHRWALAHLRYDNPLLNIGFIGLGVLMFYIGINSVLPLSAVVI
;
A
#
# COMPACT_ATOMS: atom_id res chain seq x y z
N MET A 1 -8.63 -1.69 11.78
CA MET A 1 -9.35 -2.84 11.19
C MET A 1 -8.48 -4.09 11.23
N LYS A 2 -8.96 -5.23 10.68
CA LYS A 2 -8.10 -6.42 10.50
C LYS A 2 -7.04 -6.14 9.43
N LEU A 3 -5.84 -6.67 9.59
CA LEU A 3 -4.73 -6.42 8.66
C LEU A 3 -5.05 -6.87 7.22
N ILE A 4 -5.75 -7.99 7.07
CA ILE A 4 -6.20 -8.48 5.74
C ILE A 4 -7.13 -7.46 5.05
N THR A 5 -7.94 -6.74 5.79
CA THR A 5 -8.83 -5.71 5.25
C THR A 5 -8.03 -4.53 4.70
N HIS A 6 -6.98 -4.10 5.41
CA HIS A 6 -6.06 -3.07 4.92
C HIS A 6 -5.35 -3.51 3.65
N TYR A 7 -4.83 -4.75 3.62
CA TYR A 7 -4.17 -5.28 2.42
C TYR A 7 -5.10 -5.26 1.22
N THR A 8 -6.27 -5.88 1.34
CA THR A 8 -7.19 -6.01 0.21
C THR A 8 -7.68 -4.66 -0.30
N PHE A 9 -8.04 -3.74 0.62
CA PHE A 9 -8.48 -2.41 0.26
C PHE A 9 -7.38 -1.58 -0.41
N SER A 10 -6.19 -1.53 0.20
CA SER A 10 -5.06 -0.76 -0.33
C SER A 10 -4.57 -1.29 -1.66
N ILE A 11 -4.41 -2.62 -1.80
CA ILE A 11 -3.98 -3.24 -3.07
C ILE A 11 -5.00 -2.94 -4.17
N GLY A 12 -6.29 -3.11 -3.90
CA GLY A 12 -7.33 -2.79 -4.87
C GLY A 12 -7.29 -1.33 -5.32
N LEU A 13 -7.17 -0.41 -4.37
CA LEU A 13 -7.11 1.02 -4.65
C LEU A 13 -5.89 1.38 -5.52
N ILE A 14 -4.68 0.92 -5.15
CA ILE A 14 -3.47 1.30 -5.90
C ILE A 14 -3.36 0.59 -7.25
N VAL A 15 -3.89 -0.62 -7.41
CA VAL A 15 -3.99 -1.27 -8.72
C VAL A 15 -4.93 -0.49 -9.63
N LEU A 16 -6.08 -0.04 -9.12
CA LEU A 16 -6.99 0.82 -9.88
C LEU A 16 -6.32 2.14 -10.28
N LEU A 17 -5.61 2.80 -9.37
CA LEU A 17 -4.92 4.06 -9.66
C LEU A 17 -3.73 3.85 -10.60
N ALA A 18 -2.94 2.81 -10.41
CA ALA A 18 -1.83 2.47 -11.30
C ALA A 18 -2.32 2.17 -12.72
N SER A 19 -3.51 1.57 -12.89
CA SER A 19 -4.07 1.32 -14.22
C SER A 19 -4.31 2.60 -15.04
N ILE A 20 -4.43 3.75 -14.38
CA ILE A 20 -4.62 5.07 -14.99
C ILE A 20 -3.30 5.83 -15.09
N ALA A 21 -2.34 5.54 -14.22
CA ALA A 21 -1.08 6.27 -14.07
C ALA A 21 0.12 5.31 -14.03
N LEU A 22 0.27 4.49 -15.10
CA LEU A 22 1.42 3.63 -15.32
C LEU A 22 2.71 4.46 -15.45
N TYR A 23 3.83 3.89 -14.99
CA TYR A 23 5.11 4.55 -15.16
C TYR A 23 5.59 4.41 -16.62
N PRO A 24 5.88 5.51 -17.32
CA PRO A 24 6.29 5.47 -18.71
C PRO A 24 7.61 4.71 -18.89
N GLY A 25 7.67 3.81 -19.88
CA GLY A 25 8.91 3.11 -20.26
C GLY A 25 9.20 1.82 -19.50
N LEU A 26 8.37 1.42 -18.55
CA LEU A 26 8.42 0.10 -17.92
C LEU A 26 7.29 -0.80 -18.43
N ARG A 27 7.44 -2.11 -18.14
CA ARG A 27 6.38 -3.06 -18.45
C ARG A 27 5.25 -2.90 -17.43
N VAL A 28 4.02 -3.04 -17.91
CA VAL A 28 2.82 -3.01 -17.06
C VAL A 28 2.92 -3.98 -15.88
N LEU A 29 3.56 -5.15 -16.08
CA LEU A 29 3.75 -6.14 -15.03
C LEU A 29 4.68 -5.65 -13.92
N ASP A 30 5.71 -4.85 -14.23
CA ASP A 30 6.63 -4.30 -13.24
C ASP A 30 5.90 -3.28 -12.34
N ASP A 31 5.00 -2.47 -12.92
CA ASP A 31 4.15 -1.54 -12.18
C ASP A 31 3.17 -2.29 -11.27
N LEU A 32 2.50 -3.32 -11.80
CA LEU A 32 1.54 -4.12 -11.03
C LEU A 32 2.20 -4.88 -9.88
N GLU A 33 3.37 -5.49 -10.13
CA GLU A 33 4.16 -6.14 -9.08
C GLU A 33 4.51 -5.16 -7.97
N THR A 34 5.01 -3.98 -8.34
CA THR A 34 5.39 -2.94 -7.39
C THR A 34 4.21 -2.50 -6.53
N VAL A 35 3.06 -2.18 -7.12
CA VAL A 35 1.90 -1.69 -6.35
C VAL A 35 1.30 -2.78 -5.46
N ILE A 36 1.25 -4.03 -5.89
CA ILE A 36 0.79 -5.15 -5.05
C ILE A 36 1.71 -5.32 -3.85
N TRP A 37 3.03 -5.31 -4.09
CA TRP A 37 4.03 -5.37 -3.02
C TRP A 37 3.90 -4.21 -2.04
N LEU A 38 3.71 -2.98 -2.54
CA LEU A 38 3.51 -1.80 -1.71
C LEU A 38 2.25 -1.91 -0.84
N GLY A 39 1.14 -2.37 -1.42
CA GLY A 39 -0.10 -2.57 -0.70
C GLY A 39 0.04 -3.53 0.48
N TYR A 40 0.91 -4.53 0.36
CA TYR A 40 1.26 -5.42 1.45
C TYR A 40 2.25 -4.77 2.43
N PHE A 41 3.40 -4.33 1.94
CA PHE A 41 4.56 -3.96 2.76
C PHE A 41 4.31 -2.70 3.59
N VAL A 42 3.73 -1.65 3.00
CA VAL A 42 3.45 -0.40 3.71
C VAL A 42 2.41 -0.63 4.82
N ASN A 43 1.34 -1.38 4.55
CA ASN A 43 0.35 -1.71 5.59
C ASN A 43 0.96 -2.53 6.72
N LEU A 44 1.79 -3.53 6.40
CA LEU A 44 2.49 -4.33 7.40
C LEU A 44 3.38 -3.46 8.29
N PHE A 45 4.13 -2.53 7.69
CA PHE A 45 5.02 -1.63 8.41
C PHE A 45 4.21 -0.69 9.32
N VAL A 46 3.18 -0.03 8.77
CA VAL A 46 2.33 0.90 9.53
C VAL A 46 1.76 0.23 10.76
N ASP A 47 1.23 -0.99 10.62
CA ASP A 47 0.68 -1.74 11.75
C ASP A 47 1.77 -2.20 12.73
N ARG A 48 2.86 -2.81 12.24
CA ARG A 48 3.89 -3.40 13.11
C ARG A 48 4.64 -2.35 13.91
N VAL A 49 5.03 -1.25 13.27
CA VAL A 49 5.79 -0.16 13.90
C VAL A 49 4.89 0.79 14.68
N GLY A 50 3.64 0.92 14.25
CA GLY A 50 2.67 1.86 14.79
C GLY A 50 1.97 1.42 16.05
N HIS A 51 2.12 0.19 16.49
CA HIS A 51 1.46 -0.29 17.69
C HIS A 51 2.44 -0.45 18.85
N ARG A 52 2.10 0.17 20.01
CA ARG A 52 2.77 -0.08 21.28
C ARG A 52 1.92 -0.98 22.16
N LYS A 53 2.57 -1.84 22.92
CA LYS A 53 1.89 -2.63 23.95
C LYS A 53 1.68 -1.77 25.19
N GLN A 54 0.44 -1.55 25.58
CA GLN A 54 0.09 -0.90 26.83
C GLN A 54 -0.35 -1.98 27.83
N ILE A 55 0.31 -2.00 28.99
CA ILE A 55 -0.05 -2.90 30.09
C ILE A 55 -1.28 -2.32 30.81
N THR A 56 -2.33 -3.08 30.92
CA THR A 56 -3.54 -2.74 31.67
C THR A 56 -3.84 -3.83 32.69
N LYS A 57 -4.77 -3.57 33.59
CA LYS A 57 -5.24 -4.60 34.54
C LYS A 57 -5.86 -5.82 33.87
N TYR A 58 -6.23 -5.74 32.59
CA TYR A 58 -6.79 -6.84 31.79
C TYR A 58 -5.76 -7.49 30.84
N GLY A 59 -4.47 -7.15 30.96
CA GLY A 59 -3.40 -7.65 30.10
C GLY A 59 -2.80 -6.58 29.17
N GLN A 60 -2.03 -7.05 28.20
CA GLN A 60 -1.40 -6.17 27.20
C GLN A 60 -2.36 -5.91 26.05
N ILE A 61 -2.62 -4.64 25.75
CA ILE A 61 -3.42 -4.22 24.61
C ILE A 61 -2.56 -3.42 23.61
N PRO A 62 -2.69 -3.65 22.30
CA PRO A 62 -2.03 -2.83 21.30
C PRO A 62 -2.69 -1.44 21.23
N VAL A 63 -1.87 -0.39 21.31
CA VAL A 63 -2.32 1.00 21.21
C VAL A 63 -1.59 1.67 20.05
N ARG A 64 -2.33 2.32 19.17
CA ARG A 64 -1.77 3.08 18.03
C ARG A 64 -0.96 4.26 18.51
N THR A 65 0.14 4.53 17.80
CA THR A 65 1.01 5.68 18.05
C THR A 65 0.95 6.69 16.91
N PRO A 66 1.21 7.97 17.17
CA PRO A 66 1.27 8.98 16.09
C PRO A 66 2.37 8.73 15.06
N LEU A 67 3.35 7.88 15.38
CA LEU A 67 4.51 7.62 14.51
C LEU A 67 4.11 7.14 13.10
N THR A 68 3.12 6.26 13.00
CA THR A 68 2.64 5.72 11.72
C THR A 68 1.15 5.93 11.49
N HIS A 69 0.37 6.28 12.53
CA HIS A 69 -1.08 6.48 12.42
C HIS A 69 -1.47 7.97 12.46
N SER A 70 -0.55 8.89 12.13
CA SER A 70 -0.85 10.31 11.96
C SER A 70 -0.95 10.68 10.48
N VAL A 71 -1.85 11.61 10.16
CA VAL A 71 -2.01 12.15 8.80
C VAL A 71 -0.75 12.86 8.28
N THR A 72 0.18 13.23 9.16
CA THR A 72 1.43 13.90 8.79
C THR A 72 2.60 12.92 8.65
N THR A 73 2.69 11.90 9.49
CA THR A 73 3.86 10.99 9.52
C THR A 73 3.66 9.74 8.67
N ALA A 74 2.42 9.22 8.56
CA ALA A 74 2.14 8.05 7.74
C ALA A 74 2.55 8.22 6.26
N PRO A 75 2.23 9.35 5.58
CA PRO A 75 2.64 9.54 4.19
C PRO A 75 4.16 9.65 4.02
N ILE A 76 4.89 10.15 5.02
CA ILE A 76 6.37 10.17 4.99
C ILE A 76 6.90 8.72 4.95
N TRP A 77 6.41 7.86 5.83
CA TRP A 77 6.77 6.44 5.80
C TRP A 77 6.31 5.76 4.51
N GLY A 78 5.09 6.06 4.04
CA GLY A 78 4.59 5.57 2.77
C GLY A 78 5.51 5.92 1.61
N PHE A 79 5.96 7.18 1.52
CA PHE A 79 6.89 7.63 0.48
C PHE A 79 8.25 6.93 0.58
N LEU A 80 8.86 6.89 1.77
CA LEU A 80 10.17 6.27 1.95
C LEU A 80 10.17 4.78 1.60
N LEU A 81 9.18 4.05 2.10
CA LEU A 81 9.03 2.63 1.82
C LEU A 81 8.70 2.37 0.35
N GLY A 82 7.85 3.22 -0.24
CA GLY A 82 7.51 3.16 -1.65
C GLY A 82 8.72 3.41 -2.54
N PHE A 83 9.46 4.47 -2.28
CA PHE A 83 10.67 4.81 -3.04
C PHE A 83 11.70 3.67 -2.99
N LEU A 84 12.02 3.17 -1.80
CA LEU A 84 12.97 2.07 -1.63
C LEU A 84 12.49 0.79 -2.30
N SER A 85 11.19 0.50 -2.26
CA SER A 85 10.61 -0.66 -2.93
C SER A 85 10.69 -0.54 -4.46
N GLY A 86 10.35 0.63 -5.02
CA GLY A 86 10.47 0.89 -6.46
C GLY A 86 11.91 0.74 -6.95
N VAL A 87 12.86 1.34 -6.24
CA VAL A 87 14.29 1.15 -6.53
C VAL A 87 14.68 -0.33 -6.48
N GLY A 88 14.24 -1.06 -5.44
CA GLY A 88 14.54 -2.48 -5.27
C GLY A 88 13.95 -3.35 -6.39
N VAL A 89 12.70 -3.11 -6.80
CA VAL A 89 12.05 -3.84 -7.90
C VAL A 89 12.77 -3.55 -9.22
N TYR A 90 13.07 -2.28 -9.51
CA TYR A 90 13.77 -1.90 -10.75
C TYR A 90 15.15 -2.58 -10.87
N VAL A 91 15.97 -2.49 -9.81
CA VAL A 91 17.30 -3.12 -9.79
C VAL A 91 17.18 -4.64 -9.85
N GLY A 92 16.24 -5.24 -9.12
CA GLY A 92 15.96 -6.66 -9.13
C GLY A 92 15.58 -7.17 -10.52
N ASN A 93 14.73 -6.45 -11.24
CA ASN A 93 14.32 -6.80 -12.59
C ASN A 93 15.50 -6.72 -13.58
N ILE A 94 16.35 -5.70 -13.49
CA ILE A 94 17.59 -5.63 -14.31
C ILE A 94 18.50 -6.83 -13.99
N TYR A 95 18.70 -7.15 -12.72
CA TYR A 95 19.52 -8.30 -12.33
C TYR A 95 18.98 -9.61 -12.91
N ILE A 96 17.69 -9.84 -12.81
CA ILE A 96 17.03 -11.04 -13.39
C ILE A 96 17.17 -11.05 -14.91
N GLN A 97 16.94 -9.92 -15.59
CA GLN A 97 17.11 -9.85 -17.05
C GLN A 97 18.54 -10.18 -17.48
N ASN A 98 19.54 -9.68 -16.74
CA ASN A 98 20.96 -9.96 -17.04
C ASN A 98 21.37 -11.41 -16.80
N MET A 99 20.62 -12.18 -16.01
CA MET A 99 20.86 -13.63 -15.85
C MET A 99 20.44 -14.44 -17.11
N PHE A 100 19.50 -13.90 -17.90
CA PHE A 100 18.89 -14.62 -19.03
C PHE A 100 19.14 -13.99 -20.40
N SER A 101 19.71 -12.78 -20.45
CA SER A 101 19.93 -12.03 -21.70
C SER A 101 21.16 -11.12 -21.61
N THR A 102 21.49 -10.44 -22.71
CA THR A 102 22.60 -9.47 -22.79
C THR A 102 22.39 -8.27 -21.86
N VAL A 103 23.49 -7.84 -21.24
CA VAL A 103 23.60 -6.82 -20.19
C VAL A 103 22.74 -5.58 -20.42
N ALA A 104 21.68 -5.43 -19.64
CA ALA A 104 20.98 -4.16 -19.46
C ALA A 104 21.68 -3.34 -18.37
N GLY A 105 22.05 -2.10 -18.69
CA GLY A 105 22.59 -1.16 -17.70
C GLY A 105 21.51 -0.53 -16.85
N VAL A 106 21.87 -0.11 -15.63
CA VAL A 106 20.99 0.70 -14.78
C VAL A 106 20.91 2.11 -15.36
N ASP A 107 19.74 2.52 -15.83
CA ASP A 107 19.49 3.92 -16.14
C ASP A 107 19.05 4.66 -14.87
N ILE A 108 19.89 5.58 -14.40
CA ILE A 108 19.69 6.32 -13.15
C ILE A 108 18.44 7.20 -13.20
N SER A 109 18.10 7.76 -14.36
CA SER A 109 16.92 8.61 -14.51
C SER A 109 15.63 7.80 -14.33
N THR A 110 15.55 6.63 -14.93
CA THR A 110 14.45 5.68 -14.77
C THR A 110 14.38 5.14 -13.34
N LEU A 111 15.53 4.79 -12.75
CA LEU A 111 15.61 4.33 -11.36
C LEU A 111 14.98 5.34 -10.38
N ILE A 112 15.42 6.61 -10.48
CA ILE A 112 14.93 7.68 -9.60
C ILE A 112 13.45 7.96 -9.90
N GLY A 113 13.08 8.09 -11.17
CA GLY A 113 11.71 8.38 -11.58
C GLY A 113 10.73 7.29 -11.12
N PHE A 114 11.08 6.02 -11.30
CA PHE A 114 10.27 4.89 -10.84
C PHE A 114 10.22 4.82 -9.32
N GLY A 115 11.33 5.08 -8.62
CA GLY A 115 11.35 5.21 -7.17
C GLY A 115 10.41 6.31 -6.67
N VAL A 116 10.40 7.48 -7.29
CA VAL A 116 9.48 8.59 -6.93
C VAL A 116 8.04 8.21 -7.20
N TRP A 117 7.73 7.60 -8.35
CA TRP A 117 6.39 7.09 -8.67
C TRP A 117 5.91 6.08 -7.61
N ALA A 118 6.73 5.09 -7.28
CA ALA A 118 6.44 4.11 -6.24
C ALA A 118 6.30 4.76 -4.85
N GLY A 119 7.08 5.81 -4.56
CA GLY A 119 6.94 6.64 -3.36
C GLY A 119 5.57 7.30 -3.27
N VAL A 120 5.06 7.87 -4.36
CA VAL A 120 3.71 8.45 -4.42
C VAL A 120 2.64 7.37 -4.20
N MET A 121 2.78 6.20 -4.83
CA MET A 121 1.88 5.07 -4.57
C MET A 121 1.92 4.62 -3.11
N GLY A 122 3.09 4.61 -2.49
CA GLY A 122 3.27 4.33 -1.06
C GLY A 122 2.55 5.34 -0.15
N ILE A 123 2.54 6.64 -0.50
CA ILE A 123 1.73 7.66 0.21
C ILE A 123 0.24 7.29 0.15
N ILE A 124 -0.24 6.89 -1.02
CA ILE A 124 -1.64 6.52 -1.22
C ILE A 124 -2.01 5.31 -0.36
N VAL A 125 -1.12 4.29 -0.30
CA VAL A 125 -1.31 3.13 0.59
C VAL A 125 -1.40 3.57 2.05
N ALA A 126 -0.48 4.44 2.51
CA ALA A 126 -0.50 4.92 3.89
C ALA A 126 -1.79 5.68 4.22
N TYR A 127 -2.27 6.54 3.32
CA TYR A 127 -3.55 7.22 3.50
C TYR A 127 -4.74 6.28 3.43
N SER A 128 -4.74 5.27 2.56
CA SER A 128 -5.82 4.27 2.51
C SER A 128 -5.90 3.47 3.81
N HIS A 129 -4.75 3.15 4.42
CA HIS A 129 -4.69 2.53 5.75
C HIS A 129 -5.33 3.43 6.81
N LEU A 130 -4.92 4.70 6.88
CA LEU A 130 -5.49 5.66 7.83
C LEU A 130 -6.98 5.89 7.59
N PHE A 131 -7.40 5.98 6.33
CA PHE A 131 -8.81 6.14 5.99
C PHE A 131 -9.65 4.98 6.54
N ALA A 132 -9.24 3.75 6.28
CA ALA A 132 -9.91 2.58 6.80
C ALA A 132 -9.93 2.56 8.34
N ASP A 133 -8.84 2.96 8.98
CA ASP A 133 -8.71 3.01 10.43
C ASP A 133 -9.54 4.11 11.09
N SER A 134 -9.83 5.19 10.37
CA SER A 134 -10.67 6.28 10.88
C SER A 134 -12.10 5.83 11.22
N PHE A 135 -12.57 4.72 10.65
CA PHE A 135 -13.88 4.13 10.96
C PHE A 135 -13.88 3.31 12.26
N THR A 136 -12.72 3.06 12.84
CA THR A 136 -12.61 2.26 14.07
C THR A 136 -12.54 3.13 15.32
N MET A 137 -12.89 2.54 16.48
CA MET A 137 -12.81 3.20 17.79
C MET A 137 -11.40 3.73 18.11
N ALA A 138 -10.35 3.07 17.60
CA ALA A 138 -8.98 3.51 17.83
C ALA A 138 -8.64 4.78 17.03
N GLY A 139 -9.29 4.99 15.87
CA GLY A 139 -9.12 6.18 15.05
C GLY A 139 -7.69 6.38 14.53
N ILE A 140 -7.41 7.60 14.12
CA ILE A 140 -6.12 8.08 13.63
C ILE A 140 -5.71 9.35 14.40
N PHE A 141 -4.49 9.84 14.17
CA PHE A 141 -4.04 11.09 14.76
C PHE A 141 -4.07 12.24 13.74
N VAL A 142 -4.77 13.31 14.09
CA VAL A 142 -4.85 14.56 13.34
C VAL A 142 -4.36 15.69 14.24
N ARG A 143 -3.30 16.38 13.86
CA ARG A 143 -2.68 17.46 14.66
C ARG A 143 -2.44 17.07 16.13
N GLY A 144 -1.97 15.85 16.37
CA GLY A 144 -1.68 15.34 17.70
C GLY A 144 -2.88 14.82 18.50
N HIS A 145 -4.11 15.03 18.02
CA HIS A 145 -5.33 14.56 18.66
C HIS A 145 -5.87 13.30 17.96
N ARG A 146 -6.45 12.40 18.76
CA ARG A 146 -7.12 11.20 18.22
C ARG A 146 -8.47 11.61 17.59
N TRP A 147 -8.69 11.14 16.37
CA TRP A 147 -9.90 11.38 15.59
C TRP A 147 -10.43 10.07 15.00
N ALA A 148 -11.74 9.84 15.10
CA ALA A 148 -12.43 8.68 14.54
C ALA A 148 -13.74 9.11 13.90
N LEU A 149 -14.05 8.55 12.74
CA LEU A 149 -15.25 8.87 11.96
C LEU A 149 -16.48 8.14 12.47
N ALA A 150 -16.38 6.84 12.75
CA ALA A 150 -17.55 6.01 13.02
C ALA A 150 -17.49 5.20 14.33
N HIS A 151 -16.42 5.19 15.07
CA HIS A 151 -16.24 4.51 16.36
C HIS A 151 -16.65 3.02 16.38
N LEU A 152 -16.51 2.30 15.26
CA LEU A 152 -16.83 0.89 15.16
C LEU A 152 -15.71 0.01 15.75
N ARG A 153 -16.05 -1.18 16.23
CA ARG A 153 -15.01 -2.14 16.65
C ARG A 153 -14.17 -2.56 15.44
N TYR A 154 -12.86 -2.75 15.65
CA TYR A 154 -11.92 -3.14 14.60
C TYR A 154 -12.26 -4.50 13.92
N ASP A 155 -12.95 -5.38 14.66
CA ASP A 155 -13.41 -6.69 14.22
C ASP A 155 -14.86 -6.70 13.69
N ASN A 156 -15.50 -5.53 13.55
CA ASN A 156 -16.84 -5.43 13.02
C ASN A 156 -16.92 -6.11 11.63
N PRO A 157 -17.76 -7.13 11.45
CA PRO A 157 -17.77 -7.93 10.23
C PRO A 157 -18.28 -7.14 9.03
N LEU A 158 -19.30 -6.29 9.18
CA LEU A 158 -19.84 -5.51 8.07
C LEU A 158 -18.80 -4.50 7.56
N LEU A 159 -18.08 -3.83 8.48
CA LEU A 159 -17.01 -2.90 8.12
C LEU A 159 -15.90 -3.61 7.36
N ASN A 160 -15.40 -4.74 7.88
CA ASN A 160 -14.31 -5.48 7.24
C ASN A 160 -14.73 -6.07 5.89
N ILE A 161 -15.92 -6.68 5.78
CA ILE A 161 -16.43 -7.24 4.52
C ILE A 161 -16.65 -6.12 3.50
N GLY A 162 -17.20 -4.96 3.90
CA GLY A 162 -17.43 -3.83 3.00
C GLY A 162 -16.12 -3.31 2.37
N PHE A 163 -15.07 -3.11 3.19
CA PHE A 163 -13.77 -2.67 2.68
C PHE A 163 -13.06 -3.74 1.84
N ILE A 164 -13.16 -5.04 2.22
CA ILE A 164 -12.63 -6.13 1.40
C ILE A 164 -13.36 -6.18 0.06
N GLY A 165 -14.69 -6.14 0.04
CA GLY A 165 -15.47 -6.15 -1.19
C GLY A 165 -15.15 -4.97 -2.11
N LEU A 166 -15.00 -3.77 -1.54
CA LEU A 166 -14.59 -2.59 -2.31
C LEU A 166 -13.18 -2.75 -2.88
N GLY A 167 -12.23 -3.28 -2.09
CA GLY A 167 -10.86 -3.54 -2.54
C GLY A 167 -10.82 -4.56 -3.70
N VAL A 168 -11.57 -5.67 -3.58
CA VAL A 168 -11.68 -6.68 -4.65
C VAL A 168 -12.28 -6.08 -5.92
N LEU A 169 -13.34 -5.26 -5.80
CA LEU A 169 -13.95 -4.59 -6.94
C LEU A 169 -12.96 -3.65 -7.64
N MET A 170 -12.27 -2.81 -6.89
CA MET A 170 -11.26 -1.90 -7.44
C MET A 170 -10.11 -2.65 -8.11
N PHE A 171 -9.63 -3.74 -7.49
CA PHE A 171 -8.62 -4.61 -8.09
C PHE A 171 -9.09 -5.19 -9.42
N TYR A 172 -10.31 -5.74 -9.45
CA TYR A 172 -10.89 -6.32 -10.67
C TYR A 172 -10.99 -5.29 -11.79
N ILE A 173 -11.49 -4.08 -11.51
CA ILE A 173 -11.59 -3.00 -12.50
C ILE A 173 -10.20 -2.61 -13.00
N GLY A 174 -9.24 -2.39 -12.08
CA GLY A 174 -7.88 -1.99 -12.43
C GLY A 174 -7.16 -3.01 -13.29
N ILE A 175 -7.20 -4.29 -12.93
CA ILE A 175 -6.53 -5.35 -13.69
C ILE A 175 -7.12 -5.50 -15.11
N ASN A 176 -8.45 -5.45 -15.24
CA ASN A 176 -9.11 -5.55 -16.56
C ASN A 176 -8.88 -4.30 -17.43
N SER A 177 -8.57 -3.16 -16.85
CA SER A 177 -8.21 -1.95 -17.60
C SER A 177 -6.82 -2.06 -18.24
N VAL A 178 -5.90 -2.82 -17.63
CA VAL A 178 -4.50 -2.92 -18.05
C VAL A 178 -4.21 -4.20 -18.85
N LEU A 179 -4.88 -5.30 -18.47
CA LEU A 179 -4.77 -6.61 -19.14
C LEU A 179 -6.10 -6.99 -19.77
N PRO A 180 -6.43 -6.49 -20.97
CA PRO A 180 -7.67 -6.87 -21.64
C PRO A 180 -7.69 -8.38 -21.86
N LEU A 181 -8.84 -9.01 -21.57
CA LEU A 181 -9.05 -10.47 -21.65
C LEU A 181 -8.64 -11.09 -23.00
N SER A 182 -8.61 -10.31 -24.08
CA SER A 182 -8.13 -10.73 -25.40
C SER A 182 -6.62 -11.00 -25.45
N ALA A 183 -5.83 -10.53 -24.49
CA ALA A 183 -4.38 -10.74 -24.45
C ALA A 183 -3.97 -12.00 -23.65
N VAL A 184 -4.92 -12.64 -22.97
CA VAL A 184 -4.68 -13.84 -22.13
C VAL A 184 -4.94 -15.15 -22.89
N VAL A 185 -5.47 -15.06 -24.11
CA VAL A 185 -5.81 -16.23 -24.95
C VAL A 185 -4.78 -16.34 -26.09
N ILE A 186 -3.51 -16.56 -25.74
CA ILE A 186 -2.50 -17.10 -26.66
C ILE A 186 -1.64 -18.10 -25.89
#